data_bc8bebf535447627c9d89bd91d02f2b0
#
_entry.id   bc8bebf535447627c9d89bd91d02f2b0
#
_cell.length_a   1.000
_cell.length_b   1.000
_cell.length_c   1.000
_cell.angle_alpha   90.00
_cell.angle_beta   90.00
_cell.angle_gamma   90.00
#
_symmetry.space_group_name_H-M   'P 1'
#
loop_
_entity.id
_entity.type
_entity.pdbx_description
1 polymer ?
#
loop_
_entity_poly.entity_id
_entity_poly.type
_entity_poly.pdbx_seq_one_letter_code
_entity_poly.pdbx_strand_id
1 'polypeptide(L)'
;GFHAKSAASIARNLKLPDRSRLSFDLEWSGSLHLAFAIYTDTLHPISLSTKENEPDFGGFYSIQLNSYSVNLLPVKKNEPLTYLGQATLPGFRNESKSHVEFFASKPDKMIAVSINGKVIRKWTDSDGFIGEGTGIRIVHQGRGAVRIGNLRAEEWDGRFQEIPTNPIGSEKDLVKLINNDRMEGAVIGISDDKLLVKTPEGEFPVPLDRVKQVEPATTKNSLKMPLKERVIAYLSDGSQLTFVLDQWTSTGVKASSPSFGNATFEPNAIMRMEFQAYLAQPDVKTVYRVKTGDTLSSIARKNNSSVQAILQANPPLPSSRIKVGQQLIIPKKP
;
A
#
# COMPACT_ATOMS: atom_id res chain seq x y z
N GLY A 1 -10.82 9.49 1.66
CA GLY A 1 -9.61 9.68 0.86
C GLY A 1 -9.49 11.12 0.34
N PHE A 2 -8.30 11.52 -0.05
CA PHE A 2 -8.04 12.80 -0.73
C PHE A 2 -8.06 12.55 -2.24
N HIS A 3 -8.82 13.37 -2.99
CA HIS A 3 -8.87 13.29 -4.45
C HIS A 3 -8.76 14.70 -5.02
N ALA A 4 -7.76 14.91 -5.89
CA ALA A 4 -7.52 16.20 -6.54
C ALA A 4 -7.25 15.98 -8.04
N LYS A 5 -7.82 16.85 -8.88
CA LYS A 5 -7.59 16.90 -10.34
C LYS A 5 -6.59 17.98 -10.75
N SER A 6 -6.31 18.90 -9.86
CA SER A 6 -5.39 20.03 -10.03
C SER A 6 -4.76 20.38 -8.68
N ALA A 7 -3.97 21.42 -8.63
CA ALA A 7 -3.34 21.92 -7.40
C ALA A 7 -4.35 21.99 -6.24
N ALA A 8 -4.05 21.30 -5.15
CA ALA A 8 -4.91 21.22 -3.97
C ALA A 8 -4.08 20.88 -2.73
N SER A 9 -4.59 21.24 -1.58
CA SER A 9 -3.96 20.96 -0.29
C SER A 9 -4.99 20.46 0.71
N ILE A 10 -4.59 19.52 1.56
CA ILE A 10 -5.34 19.07 2.74
C ILE A 10 -4.39 18.93 3.91
N ALA A 11 -4.84 19.31 5.09
CA ALA A 11 -4.07 19.18 6.32
C ALA A 11 -4.94 18.67 7.47
N ARG A 12 -4.34 17.91 8.36
CA ARG A 12 -4.99 17.40 9.56
C ARG A 12 -3.97 17.13 10.66
N ASN A 13 -4.35 17.42 11.90
CA ASN A 13 -3.61 16.93 13.05
C ASN A 13 -3.99 15.47 13.29
N LEU A 14 -3.05 14.56 13.07
CA LEU A 14 -3.21 13.13 13.27
C LEU A 14 -2.66 12.64 14.61
N LYS A 15 -2.12 13.58 15.43
CA LYS A 15 -1.45 13.27 16.69
C LYS A 15 -0.34 12.23 16.50
N LEU A 16 0.53 12.47 15.49
CA LEU A 16 1.64 11.57 15.17
C LEU A 16 2.49 11.31 16.43
N PRO A 17 2.69 10.03 16.81
CA PRO A 17 3.58 9.66 17.91
C PRO A 17 5.06 9.89 17.54
N ASP A 18 5.95 9.87 18.53
CA ASP A 18 7.39 10.10 18.32
C ASP A 18 8.04 9.06 17.42
N ARG A 19 7.50 7.85 17.38
CA ARG A 19 7.78 6.85 16.36
C ARG A 19 6.50 6.59 15.60
N SER A 20 6.48 6.92 14.34
CA SER A 20 5.26 6.80 13.52
C SER A 20 5.50 6.11 12.19
N ARG A 21 4.47 5.40 11.75
CA ARG A 21 4.28 4.89 10.40
C ARG A 21 3.06 5.56 9.80
N LEU A 22 3.24 6.27 8.70
CA LEU A 22 2.18 6.83 7.90
C LEU A 22 2.09 6.03 6.61
N SER A 23 1.00 5.32 6.37
CA SER A 23 0.80 4.48 5.19
C SER A 23 -0.43 4.91 4.40
N PHE A 24 -0.37 4.79 3.07
CA PHE A 24 -1.49 5.13 2.18
C PHE A 24 -1.35 4.50 0.80
N ASP A 25 -2.49 4.34 0.12
CA ASP A 25 -2.54 3.95 -1.27
C ASP A 25 -2.61 5.20 -2.15
N LEU A 26 -1.70 5.29 -3.10
CA LEU A 26 -1.56 6.38 -4.04
C LEU A 26 -1.94 5.92 -5.45
N GLU A 27 -2.89 6.62 -6.07
CA GLU A 27 -3.23 6.46 -7.48
C GLU A 27 -3.07 7.81 -8.18
N TRP A 28 -2.51 7.80 -9.39
CA TRP A 28 -2.32 9.05 -10.15
C TRP A 28 -2.44 8.85 -11.66
N SER A 29 -2.68 9.96 -12.34
CA SER A 29 -2.60 10.05 -13.80
C SER A 29 -1.86 11.33 -14.19
N GLY A 30 -1.04 11.26 -15.23
CA GLY A 30 -0.18 12.38 -15.63
C GLY A 30 1.05 12.55 -14.76
N SER A 31 1.51 13.78 -14.56
CA SER A 31 2.71 14.05 -13.77
C SER A 31 2.40 14.08 -12.27
N LEU A 32 3.08 13.22 -11.52
CA LEU A 32 2.98 13.18 -10.07
C LEU A 32 3.92 14.22 -9.44
N HIS A 33 3.38 15.13 -8.65
CA HIS A 33 4.13 16.03 -7.77
C HIS A 33 3.35 16.22 -6.47
N LEU A 34 3.75 15.53 -5.44
CA LEU A 34 3.18 15.60 -4.09
C LEU A 34 4.23 16.06 -3.09
N ALA A 35 3.85 16.93 -2.19
CA ALA A 35 4.63 17.28 -1.01
C ALA A 35 3.84 16.90 0.25
N PHE A 36 4.49 16.19 1.17
CA PHE A 36 3.94 15.81 2.46
C PHE A 36 4.73 16.52 3.55
N ALA A 37 4.12 17.48 4.23
CA ALA A 37 4.67 17.98 5.49
C ALA A 37 4.26 17.02 6.60
N ILE A 38 5.22 16.48 7.34
CA ILE A 38 5.01 15.60 8.49
C ILE A 38 5.57 16.25 9.76
N TYR A 39 4.91 16.01 10.89
CA TYR A 39 5.19 16.66 12.16
C TYR A 39 5.06 18.20 12.10
N THR A 40 4.12 18.69 11.30
CA THR A 40 3.81 20.12 11.21
C THR A 40 2.81 20.54 12.27
N ASP A 41 3.00 21.72 12.83
CA ASP A 41 2.02 22.45 13.64
C ASP A 41 1.12 23.36 12.78
N THR A 42 1.56 23.67 11.55
CA THR A 42 0.90 24.57 10.62
C THR A 42 -0.03 23.80 9.68
N LEU A 43 -1.34 23.99 9.86
CA LEU A 43 -2.37 23.29 9.06
C LEU A 43 -2.93 24.15 7.91
N HIS A 44 -2.70 25.45 7.89
CA HIS A 44 -3.12 26.30 6.77
C HIS A 44 -2.16 26.18 5.57
N PRO A 45 -2.65 26.39 4.34
CA PRO A 45 -1.83 26.24 3.14
C PRO A 45 -0.74 27.32 3.08
N ILE A 46 0.52 26.91 3.06
CA ILE A 46 1.68 27.75 2.78
C ILE A 46 2.55 27.04 1.75
N SER A 47 3.12 27.78 0.84
CA SER A 47 4.05 27.27 -0.17
C SER A 47 5.49 27.37 0.32
N LEU A 48 6.31 26.34 0.03
CA LEU A 48 7.76 26.42 0.26
C LEU A 48 8.42 27.52 -0.57
N SER A 49 7.85 27.90 -1.70
CA SER A 49 8.36 28.99 -2.54
C SER A 49 8.20 30.36 -1.90
N THR A 50 7.37 30.50 -0.88
CA THR A 50 7.15 31.76 -0.14
C THR A 50 7.87 31.75 1.21
N LYS A 51 8.69 30.76 1.50
CA LYS A 51 9.40 30.59 2.79
C LYS A 51 10.21 31.83 3.18
N GLU A 52 10.84 32.49 2.23
CA GLU A 52 11.63 33.71 2.47
C GLU A 52 10.77 34.88 2.98
N ASN A 53 9.49 34.92 2.59
CA ASN A 53 8.54 35.94 3.05
C ASN A 53 7.86 35.59 4.37
N GLU A 54 8.00 34.35 4.82
CA GLU A 54 7.41 33.81 6.03
C GLU A 54 8.49 33.06 6.84
N PRO A 55 9.43 33.77 7.47
CA PRO A 55 10.58 33.16 8.12
C PRO A 55 10.19 32.20 9.25
N ASP A 56 9.10 32.45 9.96
CA ASP A 56 8.58 31.59 11.04
C ASP A 56 7.93 30.28 10.52
N PHE A 57 7.73 30.16 9.21
CA PHE A 57 7.21 28.94 8.62
C PHE A 57 8.27 27.83 8.64
N GLY A 58 8.01 26.76 9.37
CA GLY A 58 8.96 25.64 9.53
C GLY A 58 8.60 24.75 10.70
N GLY A 59 9.58 24.01 11.20
CA GLY A 59 9.40 23.04 12.28
C GLY A 59 8.79 21.72 11.80
N PHE A 60 9.07 21.32 10.53
CA PHE A 60 8.56 20.05 9.95
C PHE A 60 9.48 19.53 8.84
N TYR A 61 9.28 18.28 8.47
CA TYR A 61 9.92 17.71 7.28
C TYR A 61 8.98 17.74 6.09
N SER A 62 9.48 18.15 4.92
CA SER A 62 8.79 18.05 3.63
C SER A 62 9.33 16.86 2.84
N ILE A 63 8.50 15.83 2.64
CA ILE A 63 8.79 14.71 1.76
C ILE A 63 8.16 15.03 0.40
N GLN A 64 8.99 15.24 -0.61
CA GLN A 64 8.53 15.56 -1.96
C GLN A 64 8.64 14.33 -2.85
N LEU A 65 7.51 13.80 -3.28
CA LEU A 65 7.39 12.62 -4.13
C LEU A 65 6.99 13.04 -5.54
N ASN A 66 7.80 12.68 -6.51
CA ASN A 66 7.49 12.85 -7.92
C ASN A 66 7.71 11.56 -8.72
N SER A 67 7.44 11.57 -10.03
CA SER A 67 7.53 10.39 -10.87
C SER A 67 8.93 9.77 -10.99
N TYR A 68 9.97 10.43 -10.49
CA TYR A 68 11.38 10.02 -10.66
C TYR A 68 12.15 9.90 -9.35
N SER A 69 11.70 10.59 -8.32
CA SER A 69 12.46 10.69 -7.07
C SER A 69 11.57 11.00 -5.87
N VAL A 70 12.12 10.72 -4.71
CA VAL A 70 11.65 11.24 -3.44
C VAL A 70 12.77 12.06 -2.79
N ASN A 71 12.40 13.26 -2.32
CA ASN A 71 13.33 14.22 -1.70
C ASN A 71 12.88 14.49 -0.27
N LEU A 72 13.82 14.62 0.64
CA LEU A 72 13.57 15.00 2.02
C LEU A 72 14.21 16.36 2.32
N LEU A 73 13.38 17.31 2.73
CA LEU A 73 13.79 18.67 3.11
C LEU A 73 13.40 18.93 4.56
N PRO A 74 14.35 19.19 5.44
CA PRO A 74 14.06 19.79 6.73
C PRO A 74 13.68 21.27 6.52
N VAL A 75 12.50 21.66 6.97
CA VAL A 75 12.00 23.04 6.88
C VAL A 75 12.09 23.63 8.27
N LYS A 76 13.19 24.32 8.56
CA LYS A 76 13.46 24.97 9.85
C LYS A 76 12.88 26.39 9.87
N LYS A 77 12.42 26.85 11.05
CA LYS A 77 12.01 28.25 11.26
C LYS A 77 13.23 29.16 11.18
N ASN A 78 13.05 30.35 10.63
CA ASN A 78 14.08 31.39 10.54
C ASN A 78 15.40 30.95 9.86
N GLU A 79 15.38 29.85 9.12
CA GLU A 79 16.52 29.35 8.37
C GLU A 79 16.16 29.17 6.89
N PRO A 80 17.13 29.29 5.96
CA PRO A 80 16.88 28.96 4.55
C PRO A 80 16.54 27.49 4.37
N LEU A 81 15.90 27.15 3.24
CA LEU A 81 15.60 25.77 2.91
C LEU A 81 16.88 24.97 2.74
N THR A 82 16.97 23.87 3.44
CA THR A 82 18.07 22.91 3.35
C THR A 82 17.59 21.60 2.73
N TYR A 83 18.54 20.77 2.34
CA TYR A 83 18.28 19.52 1.61
C TYR A 83 18.93 18.37 2.35
N LEU A 84 18.17 17.44 2.89
CA LEU A 84 18.74 16.29 3.59
C LEU A 84 19.11 15.15 2.62
N GLY A 85 18.43 15.06 1.49
CA GLY A 85 18.83 14.14 0.45
C GLY A 85 17.70 13.69 -0.47
N GLN A 86 18.10 12.94 -1.50
CA GLN A 86 17.23 12.42 -2.55
C GLN A 86 17.44 10.92 -2.73
N ALA A 87 16.37 10.22 -3.12
CA ALA A 87 16.45 8.88 -3.67
C ALA A 87 15.74 8.82 -5.03
N THR A 88 16.35 8.13 -5.97
CA THR A 88 15.75 7.89 -7.31
C THR A 88 14.74 6.77 -7.24
N LEU A 89 13.71 6.84 -8.10
CA LEU A 89 12.63 5.85 -8.22
C LEU A 89 12.60 5.28 -9.65
N PRO A 90 13.49 4.32 -9.97
CA PRO A 90 13.54 3.73 -11.30
C PRO A 90 12.21 3.04 -11.64
N GLY A 91 11.65 3.36 -12.80
CA GLY A 91 10.40 2.75 -13.28
C GLY A 91 9.11 3.31 -12.68
N PHE A 92 9.16 4.10 -11.61
CA PHE A 92 7.97 4.63 -10.92
C PHE A 92 7.07 5.47 -11.84
N ARG A 93 7.63 6.16 -12.81
CA ARG A 93 6.88 6.95 -13.80
C ARG A 93 5.93 6.10 -14.67
N ASN A 94 6.18 4.80 -14.77
CA ASN A 94 5.38 3.88 -15.60
C ASN A 94 4.24 3.26 -14.78
N GLU A 95 4.20 3.52 -13.48
CA GLU A 95 3.13 3.09 -12.59
C GLU A 95 2.03 4.13 -12.54
N SER A 96 0.85 3.72 -12.12
CA SER A 96 -0.31 4.59 -11.90
C SER A 96 -0.90 4.43 -10.50
N LYS A 97 -0.37 3.49 -9.73
CA LYS A 97 -0.73 3.24 -8.32
C LYS A 97 0.43 2.61 -7.57
N SER A 98 0.53 2.92 -6.29
CA SER A 98 1.51 2.33 -5.38
C SER A 98 1.06 2.44 -3.93
N HIS A 99 1.51 1.53 -3.09
CA HIS A 99 1.42 1.67 -1.65
C HIS A 99 2.66 2.40 -1.16
N VAL A 100 2.47 3.47 -0.40
CA VAL A 100 3.55 4.33 0.09
C VAL A 100 3.52 4.38 1.61
N GLU A 101 4.69 4.30 2.22
CA GLU A 101 4.84 4.38 3.66
C GLU A 101 5.96 5.35 4.02
N PHE A 102 5.69 6.18 5.01
CA PHE A 102 6.69 7.04 5.65
C PHE A 102 6.87 6.58 7.09
N PHE A 103 8.10 6.35 7.45
CA PHE A 103 8.51 6.02 8.81
C PHE A 103 9.28 7.18 9.40
N ALA A 104 9.00 7.52 10.64
CA ALA A 104 9.71 8.55 11.34
C ALA A 104 9.99 8.12 12.79
N SER A 105 11.15 8.47 13.28
CA SER A 105 11.55 8.27 14.68
C SER A 105 12.27 9.51 15.19
N LYS A 106 11.64 10.25 16.11
CA LYS A 106 12.27 11.39 16.76
C LYS A 106 13.49 10.98 17.59
N PRO A 107 13.42 9.91 18.42
CA PRO A 107 14.58 9.45 19.18
C PRO A 107 15.80 9.11 18.30
N ASP A 108 15.55 8.47 17.15
CA ASP A 108 16.61 8.05 16.23
C ASP A 108 16.93 9.12 15.19
N LYS A 109 16.27 10.30 15.25
CA LYS A 109 16.42 11.42 14.29
C LYS A 109 16.26 10.96 12.84
N MET A 110 15.34 10.03 12.58
CA MET A 110 15.28 9.27 11.34
C MET A 110 13.95 9.44 10.63
N ILE A 111 14.01 9.54 9.30
CA ILE A 111 12.87 9.43 8.39
C ILE A 111 13.24 8.43 7.30
N ALA A 112 12.29 7.57 6.95
CA ALA A 112 12.45 6.63 5.84
C ALA A 112 11.20 6.60 4.96
N VAL A 113 11.39 6.21 3.72
CA VAL A 113 10.32 6.03 2.73
C VAL A 113 10.38 4.62 2.20
N SER A 114 9.22 3.96 2.19
CA SER A 114 9.00 2.67 1.55
C SER A 114 7.95 2.81 0.44
N ILE A 115 8.14 2.09 -0.64
CA ILE A 115 7.19 2.00 -1.76
C ILE A 115 6.97 0.53 -2.07
N ASN A 116 5.72 0.11 -2.08
CA ASN A 116 5.30 -1.28 -2.29
C ASN A 116 6.06 -2.27 -1.38
N GLY A 117 6.25 -1.88 -0.10
CA GLY A 117 6.93 -2.67 0.92
C GLY A 117 8.47 -2.63 0.85
N LYS A 118 9.06 -2.02 -0.17
CA LYS A 118 10.52 -1.89 -0.28
C LYS A 118 10.98 -0.55 0.29
N VAL A 119 11.86 -0.58 1.28
CA VAL A 119 12.52 0.64 1.79
C VAL A 119 13.40 1.24 0.70
N ILE A 120 13.03 2.43 0.24
CA ILE A 120 13.73 3.17 -0.82
C ILE A 120 14.94 3.89 -0.25
N ARG A 121 14.74 4.61 0.86
CA ARG A 121 15.82 5.35 1.53
C ARG A 121 15.46 5.59 2.99
N LYS A 122 16.54 5.63 3.79
CA LYS A 122 16.55 6.07 5.18
C LYS A 122 17.48 7.28 5.28
N TRP A 123 17.01 8.34 5.93
CA TRP A 123 17.78 9.55 6.22
C TRP A 123 17.87 9.72 7.73
N THR A 124 19.02 10.15 8.21
CA THR A 124 19.24 10.55 9.60
C THR A 124 19.62 12.02 9.60
N ASP A 125 18.92 12.84 10.37
CA ASP A 125 19.19 14.24 10.51
C ASP A 125 20.19 14.42 11.65
N SER A 126 21.46 14.75 11.32
CA SER A 126 22.52 14.93 12.30
C SER A 126 22.26 16.10 13.24
N ASP A 127 21.59 17.15 12.74
CA ASP A 127 21.31 18.37 13.49
C ASP A 127 20.22 18.21 14.55
N GLY A 128 19.47 17.10 14.47
CA GLY A 128 18.36 16.79 15.36
C GLY A 128 17.05 16.65 14.62
N PHE A 129 16.03 16.13 15.29
CA PHE A 129 14.71 16.01 14.70
C PHE A 129 13.95 17.33 14.82
N ILE A 130 13.59 17.95 13.69
CA ILE A 130 13.00 19.30 13.65
C ILE A 130 11.46 19.34 13.73
N GLY A 131 10.79 18.20 13.68
CA GLY A 131 9.32 18.13 13.71
C GLY A 131 8.74 18.59 15.06
N GLU A 132 8.16 19.78 15.12
CA GLU A 132 7.61 20.40 16.33
C GLU A 132 6.14 20.02 16.55
N GLY A 133 5.39 19.81 15.48
CA GLY A 133 3.97 19.47 15.54
C GLY A 133 3.68 17.95 15.52
N THR A 134 2.41 17.63 15.40
CA THR A 134 1.88 16.26 15.28
C THR A 134 0.95 16.09 14.07
N GLY A 135 0.88 17.09 13.22
CA GLY A 135 0.04 17.14 12.03
C GLY A 135 0.73 16.69 10.76
N ILE A 136 -0.09 16.50 9.75
CA ILE A 136 0.35 16.31 8.37
C ILE A 136 -0.33 17.31 7.46
N ARG A 137 0.35 17.67 6.37
CA ARG A 137 -0.21 18.41 5.25
C ARG A 137 0.23 17.77 3.95
N ILE A 138 -0.71 17.55 3.05
CA ILE A 138 -0.49 16.99 1.72
C ILE A 138 -0.80 18.08 0.71
N VAL A 139 0.15 18.35 -0.18
CA VAL A 139 0.02 19.35 -1.25
C VAL A 139 0.23 18.65 -2.58
N HIS A 140 -0.75 18.72 -3.46
CA HIS A 140 -0.64 18.31 -4.85
C HIS A 140 -0.26 19.52 -5.70
N GLN A 141 0.87 19.41 -6.41
CA GLN A 141 1.44 20.45 -7.27
C GLN A 141 1.50 20.02 -8.74
N GLY A 142 1.13 18.78 -9.05
CA GLY A 142 1.18 18.21 -10.40
C GLY A 142 0.03 18.63 -11.30
N ARG A 143 0.16 18.31 -12.59
CA ARG A 143 -0.87 18.49 -13.60
C ARG A 143 -1.57 17.16 -13.93
N GLY A 144 -2.20 16.56 -12.98
CA GLY A 144 -2.87 15.27 -13.16
C GLY A 144 -3.79 14.97 -12.01
N ALA A 145 -4.62 13.95 -12.15
CA ALA A 145 -5.44 13.52 -11.04
C ALA A 145 -4.62 12.70 -10.05
N VAL A 146 -4.82 12.95 -8.77
CA VAL A 146 -4.23 12.18 -7.67
C VAL A 146 -5.33 11.74 -6.73
N ARG A 147 -5.26 10.49 -6.29
CA ARG A 147 -6.11 9.94 -5.24
C ARG A 147 -5.23 9.30 -4.16
N ILE A 148 -5.46 9.71 -2.92
CA ILE A 148 -4.85 9.10 -1.74
C ILE A 148 -5.96 8.42 -0.95
N GLY A 149 -5.88 7.11 -0.83
CA GLY A 149 -6.80 6.26 -0.09
C GLY A 149 -6.13 5.58 1.09
N ASN A 150 -6.91 4.99 1.98
CA ASN A 150 -6.44 4.14 3.08
C ASN A 150 -5.34 4.78 3.94
N LEU A 151 -5.38 6.11 4.10
CA LEU A 151 -4.41 6.84 4.90
C LEU A 151 -4.52 6.41 6.37
N ARG A 152 -3.44 5.92 6.93
CA ARG A 152 -3.30 5.49 8.33
C ARG A 152 -2.07 6.13 8.95
N ALA A 153 -2.20 6.49 10.21
CA ALA A 153 -1.09 6.92 11.05
C ALA A 153 -1.08 6.02 12.30
N GLU A 154 0.01 5.33 12.51
CA GLU A 154 0.15 4.30 13.54
C GLU A 154 1.45 4.54 14.32
N GLU A 155 1.50 4.06 15.55
CA GLU A 155 2.77 3.95 16.27
C GLU A 155 3.65 2.89 15.57
N TRP A 156 4.95 3.18 15.49
CA TRP A 156 5.89 2.31 14.82
C TRP A 156 6.90 1.74 15.83
N ASP A 157 7.09 0.42 15.81
CA ASP A 157 7.98 -0.30 16.71
C ASP A 157 9.49 -0.11 16.41
N GLY A 158 9.83 0.67 15.39
CA GLY A 158 11.21 0.90 14.95
C GLY A 158 11.74 -0.16 13.98
N ARG A 159 10.94 -1.14 13.60
CA ARG A 159 11.34 -2.22 12.69
C ARG A 159 10.72 -2.04 11.31
N PHE A 160 11.52 -2.18 10.29
CA PHE A 160 11.01 -2.25 8.92
C PHE A 160 10.52 -3.68 8.64
N GLN A 161 9.34 -3.79 8.04
CA GLN A 161 8.93 -5.09 7.50
C GLN A 161 9.90 -5.46 6.38
N GLU A 162 10.62 -6.54 6.55
CA GLU A 162 11.46 -7.08 5.48
C GLU A 162 10.54 -7.78 4.48
N ILE A 163 10.67 -7.41 3.20
CA ILE A 163 10.01 -8.16 2.14
C ILE A 163 10.57 -9.58 2.17
N PRO A 164 9.72 -10.62 2.14
CA PRO A 164 10.19 -11.99 2.04
C PRO A 164 11.20 -12.13 0.89
N THR A 165 12.37 -12.65 1.19
CA THR A 165 13.43 -12.87 0.19
C THR A 165 13.40 -14.28 -0.39
N ASN A 166 12.55 -15.15 0.18
CA ASN A 166 12.33 -16.47 -0.36
C ASN A 166 11.57 -16.35 -1.69
N PRO A 167 12.15 -16.80 -2.82
CA PRO A 167 11.52 -16.67 -4.13
C PRO A 167 10.14 -17.33 -4.17
N ILE A 168 9.19 -16.70 -4.88
CA ILE A 168 7.89 -17.32 -5.13
C ILE A 168 8.12 -18.65 -5.89
N GLY A 169 7.65 -19.75 -5.32
CA GLY A 169 7.87 -21.11 -5.84
C GLY A 169 9.09 -21.80 -5.25
N SER A 170 9.70 -21.24 -4.19
CA SER A 170 10.70 -21.97 -3.39
C SER A 170 10.07 -23.24 -2.79
N GLU A 171 10.78 -24.35 -2.90
CA GLU A 171 10.41 -25.65 -2.31
C GLU A 171 10.90 -25.80 -0.87
N LYS A 172 11.72 -24.84 -0.39
CA LYS A 172 12.32 -24.86 0.95
C LYS A 172 11.91 -23.61 1.74
N ASP A 173 11.75 -23.80 3.03
CA ASP A 173 11.61 -22.70 3.95
C ASP A 173 12.95 -22.00 4.13
N LEU A 174 12.94 -20.68 4.33
CA LEU A 174 14.11 -19.89 4.63
C LEU A 174 14.01 -19.38 6.07
N VAL A 175 14.95 -19.81 6.91
CA VAL A 175 15.10 -19.31 8.29
C VAL A 175 16.23 -18.29 8.32
N LYS A 176 15.94 -17.07 8.77
CA LYS A 176 16.94 -16.01 8.98
C LYS A 176 17.23 -15.88 10.46
N LEU A 177 18.51 -15.83 10.79
CA LEU A 177 18.98 -15.66 12.17
C LEU A 177 19.27 -14.18 12.49
N ILE A 178 19.35 -13.86 13.78
CA ILE A 178 19.62 -12.48 14.24
C ILE A 178 20.99 -11.95 13.81
N ASN A 179 21.96 -12.85 13.61
CA ASN A 179 23.30 -12.52 13.07
C ASN A 179 23.31 -12.38 11.54
N ASN A 180 22.13 -12.40 10.86
CA ASN A 180 21.89 -12.39 9.43
C ASN A 180 22.31 -13.66 8.67
N ASP A 181 22.72 -14.73 9.33
CA ASP A 181 22.88 -16.03 8.70
C ASP A 181 21.52 -16.56 8.17
N ARG A 182 21.60 -17.43 7.18
CA ARG A 182 20.43 -18.02 6.52
C ARG A 182 20.55 -19.53 6.52
N MET A 183 19.44 -20.21 6.77
CA MET A 183 19.30 -21.65 6.70
C MET A 183 18.12 -22.00 5.80
N GLU A 184 18.34 -22.83 4.79
CA GLU A 184 17.31 -23.35 3.92
C GLU A 184 17.00 -24.80 4.27
N GLY A 185 15.72 -25.13 4.50
CA GLY A 185 15.30 -26.47 4.86
C GLY A 185 13.79 -26.55 5.01
N ALA A 186 13.28 -27.62 5.58
CA ALA A 186 11.88 -27.73 5.98
C ALA A 186 11.75 -27.43 7.47
N VAL A 187 10.95 -26.47 7.84
CA VAL A 187 10.56 -26.21 9.23
C VAL A 187 9.56 -27.28 9.62
N ILE A 188 9.95 -28.17 10.54
CA ILE A 188 9.12 -29.31 10.94
C ILE A 188 8.36 -29.08 12.26
N GLY A 189 8.73 -28.06 13.02
CA GLY A 189 8.01 -27.70 14.25
C GLY A 189 8.83 -26.86 15.23
N ILE A 190 8.23 -26.63 16.38
CA ILE A 190 8.87 -25.98 17.53
C ILE A 190 8.75 -26.93 18.73
N SER A 191 9.85 -27.23 19.40
CA SER A 191 9.90 -27.99 20.64
C SER A 191 11.00 -27.45 21.54
N ASP A 192 10.72 -27.34 22.84
CA ASP A 192 11.68 -26.91 23.89
C ASP A 192 12.38 -25.59 23.53
N ASP A 193 11.61 -24.58 23.12
CA ASP A 193 12.07 -23.24 22.69
C ASP A 193 13.06 -23.28 21.51
N LYS A 194 13.00 -24.32 20.70
CA LYS A 194 13.82 -24.48 19.50
C LYS A 194 12.96 -24.70 18.25
N LEU A 195 13.30 -24.03 17.18
CA LEU A 195 12.78 -24.29 15.84
C LEU A 195 13.53 -25.48 15.25
N LEU A 196 12.80 -26.52 14.87
CA LEU A 196 13.38 -27.70 14.24
C LEU A 196 13.39 -27.52 12.72
N VAL A 197 14.57 -27.48 12.13
CA VAL A 197 14.77 -27.31 10.67
C VAL A 197 15.43 -28.57 10.10
N LYS A 198 14.77 -29.20 9.17
CA LYS A 198 15.29 -30.37 8.45
C LYS A 198 15.97 -29.94 7.17
N THR A 199 17.25 -30.25 7.04
CA THR A 199 18.06 -30.03 5.84
C THR A 199 18.54 -31.38 5.28
N PRO A 200 19.18 -31.41 4.10
CA PRO A 200 19.80 -32.65 3.59
C PRO A 200 20.87 -33.25 4.52
N GLU A 201 21.52 -32.39 5.34
CA GLU A 201 22.59 -32.78 6.26
C GLU A 201 22.05 -33.29 7.60
N GLY A 202 20.75 -33.08 7.91
CA GLY A 202 20.12 -33.56 9.14
C GLY A 202 19.10 -32.60 9.71
N GLU A 203 18.69 -32.83 10.95
CA GLU A 203 17.77 -31.98 11.71
C GLU A 203 18.55 -31.06 12.65
N PHE A 204 18.29 -29.78 12.55
CA PHE A 204 18.97 -28.75 13.31
C PHE A 204 17.98 -28.03 14.25
N PRO A 205 18.15 -28.17 15.56
CA PRO A 205 17.40 -27.41 16.56
C PRO A 205 17.99 -26.01 16.70
N VAL A 206 17.27 -25.00 16.23
CA VAL A 206 17.66 -23.58 16.29
C VAL A 206 16.94 -22.91 17.47
N PRO A 207 17.63 -22.39 18.48
CA PRO A 207 17.01 -21.65 19.59
C PRO A 207 16.15 -20.49 19.05
N LEU A 208 14.91 -20.32 19.56
CA LEU A 208 13.99 -19.28 19.09
C LEU A 208 14.52 -17.86 19.30
N ASP A 209 15.30 -17.64 20.35
CA ASP A 209 15.98 -16.37 20.60
C ASP A 209 17.00 -15.97 19.53
N ARG A 210 17.44 -16.94 18.71
CA ARG A 210 18.32 -16.70 17.56
C ARG A 210 17.57 -16.56 16.24
N VAL A 211 16.29 -16.92 16.19
CA VAL A 211 15.48 -16.83 14.97
C VAL A 211 14.96 -15.41 14.82
N LYS A 212 15.35 -14.76 13.73
CA LYS A 212 14.84 -13.43 13.36
C LYS A 212 13.53 -13.53 12.56
N GLN A 213 13.46 -14.47 11.63
CA GLN A 213 12.36 -14.59 10.68
C GLN A 213 12.33 -15.99 10.06
N VAL A 214 11.13 -16.49 9.82
CA VAL A 214 10.88 -17.70 9.02
C VAL A 214 10.05 -17.29 7.80
N GLU A 215 10.54 -17.62 6.62
CA GLU A 215 9.83 -17.45 5.35
C GLU A 215 9.48 -18.83 4.81
N PRO A 216 8.21 -19.28 4.91
CA PRO A 216 7.80 -20.59 4.45
C PRO A 216 8.00 -20.76 2.95
N ALA A 217 8.17 -22.00 2.52
CA ALA A 217 8.16 -22.39 1.12
C ALA A 217 6.85 -21.92 0.46
N THR A 218 6.98 -21.22 -0.64
CA THR A 218 5.83 -20.77 -1.41
C THR A 218 5.64 -21.70 -2.60
N THR A 219 4.72 -22.65 -2.51
CA THR A 219 4.33 -23.45 -3.67
C THR A 219 3.74 -22.56 -4.75
N LYS A 220 4.02 -22.86 -6.03
CA LYS A 220 3.48 -22.13 -7.21
C LYS A 220 1.94 -22.10 -7.25
N ASN A 221 1.29 -22.96 -6.51
CA ASN A 221 -0.14 -22.88 -6.27
C ASN A 221 -0.41 -21.83 -5.18
N SER A 222 -0.45 -20.55 -5.58
CA SER A 222 -1.15 -19.57 -4.77
C SER A 222 -2.55 -20.11 -4.54
N LEU A 223 -2.85 -20.42 -3.28
CA LEU A 223 -4.14 -20.94 -2.86
C LEU A 223 -5.20 -19.94 -3.31
N LYS A 224 -5.85 -20.23 -4.43
CA LYS A 224 -6.85 -19.34 -5.04
C LYS A 224 -8.13 -19.40 -4.22
N MET A 225 -8.25 -18.48 -3.30
CA MET A 225 -9.53 -18.23 -2.64
C MET A 225 -10.45 -17.52 -3.64
N PRO A 226 -11.69 -17.96 -3.84
CA PRO A 226 -12.64 -17.30 -4.72
C PRO A 226 -12.84 -15.84 -4.30
N LEU A 227 -12.69 -14.89 -5.23
CA LEU A 227 -12.75 -13.46 -4.93
C LEU A 227 -14.09 -13.03 -4.31
N LYS A 228 -15.18 -13.68 -4.70
CA LYS A 228 -16.55 -13.37 -4.23
C LYS A 228 -16.80 -13.66 -2.75
N GLU A 229 -16.00 -14.51 -2.14
CA GLU A 229 -16.19 -14.99 -0.76
C GLU A 229 -15.18 -14.40 0.21
N ARG A 230 -14.24 -13.58 -0.29
CA ARG A 230 -13.19 -12.99 0.55
C ARG A 230 -13.71 -11.89 1.43
N VAL A 231 -13.32 -11.98 2.68
CA VAL A 231 -13.44 -10.91 3.66
C VAL A 231 -12.04 -10.51 4.10
N ILE A 232 -11.81 -9.21 4.22
CA ILE A 232 -10.61 -8.66 4.85
C ILE A 232 -11.00 -8.19 6.24
N ALA A 233 -10.45 -8.81 7.28
CA ALA A 233 -10.62 -8.38 8.66
C ALA A 233 -9.39 -7.58 9.11
N TYR A 234 -9.66 -6.47 9.77
CA TYR A 234 -8.66 -5.62 10.43
C TYR A 234 -8.80 -5.86 11.93
N LEU A 235 -7.72 -6.33 12.55
CA LEU A 235 -7.70 -6.70 13.96
C LEU A 235 -7.31 -5.51 14.85
N SER A 236 -7.57 -5.64 16.15
CA SER A 236 -7.28 -4.60 17.14
C SER A 236 -5.80 -4.29 17.33
N ASP A 237 -4.92 -5.23 17.00
CA ASP A 237 -3.46 -5.08 16.99
C ASP A 237 -2.90 -4.44 15.72
N GLY A 238 -3.77 -4.01 14.78
CA GLY A 238 -3.38 -3.46 13.49
C GLY A 238 -3.11 -4.48 12.39
N SER A 239 -3.11 -5.77 12.71
CA SER A 239 -2.92 -6.82 11.71
C SER A 239 -4.11 -6.97 10.77
N GLN A 240 -3.88 -7.61 9.63
CA GLN A 240 -4.89 -7.82 8.59
C GLN A 240 -4.92 -9.28 8.20
N LEU A 241 -6.11 -9.87 8.21
CA LEU A 241 -6.34 -11.24 7.76
C LEU A 241 -7.32 -11.28 6.59
N THR A 242 -7.06 -12.19 5.64
CA THR A 242 -7.97 -12.48 4.53
C THR A 242 -8.49 -13.92 4.66
N PHE A 243 -9.81 -14.08 4.67
CA PHE A 243 -10.47 -15.37 4.84
C PHE A 243 -11.85 -15.41 4.22
N VAL A 244 -12.45 -16.58 4.16
CA VAL A 244 -13.89 -16.78 3.92
C VAL A 244 -14.59 -16.74 5.27
N LEU A 245 -15.64 -15.91 5.38
CA LEU A 245 -16.46 -15.84 6.58
C LEU A 245 -17.51 -16.93 6.54
N ASP A 246 -17.40 -17.93 7.42
CA ASP A 246 -18.34 -19.04 7.50
C ASP A 246 -19.52 -18.70 8.41
N GLN A 247 -19.27 -18.04 9.54
CA GLN A 247 -20.31 -17.69 10.51
C GLN A 247 -19.87 -16.52 11.41
N TRP A 248 -20.80 -15.63 11.74
CA TRP A 248 -20.60 -14.61 12.77
C TRP A 248 -21.71 -14.71 13.82
N THR A 249 -21.30 -14.85 15.07
CA THR A 249 -22.21 -14.86 16.23
C THR A 249 -21.69 -13.85 17.28
N SER A 250 -22.47 -13.63 18.34
CA SER A 250 -22.03 -12.79 19.46
C SER A 250 -20.83 -13.37 20.22
N THR A 251 -20.56 -14.66 20.09
CA THR A 251 -19.50 -15.37 20.82
C THR A 251 -18.33 -15.78 19.95
N GLY A 252 -18.42 -15.66 18.64
CA GLY A 252 -17.32 -16.06 17.76
C GLY A 252 -17.53 -15.78 16.28
N VAL A 253 -16.44 -15.58 15.61
CA VAL A 253 -16.36 -15.42 14.14
C VAL A 253 -15.62 -16.62 13.59
N LYS A 254 -16.36 -17.53 12.94
CA LYS A 254 -15.78 -18.70 12.25
C LYS A 254 -15.34 -18.31 10.85
N ALA A 255 -14.12 -18.64 10.54
CA ALA A 255 -13.50 -18.30 9.26
C ALA A 255 -12.67 -19.47 8.75
N SER A 256 -12.57 -19.58 7.45
CA SER A 256 -11.72 -20.55 6.76
C SER A 256 -10.78 -19.87 5.77
N SER A 257 -9.56 -20.35 5.69
CA SER A 257 -8.55 -19.84 4.76
C SER A 257 -7.61 -20.96 4.33
N PRO A 258 -7.19 -20.97 3.08
CA PRO A 258 -6.11 -21.87 2.64
C PRO A 258 -4.81 -21.71 3.45
N SER A 259 -4.58 -20.53 4.04
CA SER A 259 -3.34 -20.22 4.77
C SER A 259 -3.33 -20.75 6.21
N PHE A 260 -4.49 -20.85 6.88
CA PHE A 260 -4.57 -21.27 8.29
C PHE A 260 -5.65 -22.34 8.55
N GLY A 261 -6.36 -22.82 7.52
CA GLY A 261 -7.46 -23.77 7.68
C GLY A 261 -8.70 -23.11 8.32
N ASN A 262 -9.37 -23.83 9.21
CA ASN A 262 -10.53 -23.32 9.96
C ASN A 262 -10.06 -22.70 11.28
N ALA A 263 -10.55 -21.50 11.56
CA ALA A 263 -10.26 -20.77 12.80
C ALA A 263 -11.52 -20.11 13.36
N THR A 264 -11.50 -19.86 14.67
CA THR A 264 -12.53 -19.07 15.35
C THR A 264 -11.86 -17.90 16.03
N PHE A 265 -12.30 -16.69 15.73
CA PHE A 265 -11.81 -15.45 16.34
C PHE A 265 -12.83 -14.91 17.33
N GLU A 266 -12.37 -14.25 18.36
CA GLU A 266 -13.25 -13.46 19.23
C GLU A 266 -13.75 -12.22 18.46
N PRO A 267 -15.06 -11.89 18.53
CA PRO A 267 -15.59 -10.71 17.84
C PRO A 267 -14.86 -9.40 18.19
N ASN A 268 -14.41 -9.27 19.44
CA ASN A 268 -13.69 -8.09 19.94
C ASN A 268 -12.30 -7.91 19.33
N ALA A 269 -11.70 -8.97 18.80
CA ALA A 269 -10.42 -8.89 18.10
C ALA A 269 -10.55 -8.20 16.73
N ILE A 270 -11.77 -8.09 16.21
CA ILE A 270 -12.02 -7.57 14.87
C ILE A 270 -12.57 -6.15 14.97
N MET A 271 -11.78 -5.17 14.52
CA MET A 271 -12.19 -3.77 14.48
C MET A 271 -13.07 -3.45 13.27
N ARG A 272 -12.81 -4.10 12.14
CA ARG A 272 -13.51 -3.84 10.88
C ARG A 272 -13.42 -5.04 9.95
N MET A 273 -14.48 -5.30 9.20
CA MET A 273 -14.47 -6.23 8.08
C MET A 273 -14.83 -5.52 6.77
N GLU A 274 -14.14 -5.86 5.71
CA GLU A 274 -14.43 -5.45 4.34
C GLU A 274 -14.79 -6.66 3.51
N PHE A 275 -15.99 -6.66 2.98
CA PHE A 275 -16.49 -7.73 2.11
C PHE A 275 -16.12 -7.41 0.67
N GLN A 276 -15.22 -8.19 0.07
CA GLN A 276 -14.70 -7.93 -1.29
C GLN A 276 -15.74 -8.14 -2.40
N ALA A 277 -16.92 -8.67 -2.10
CA ALA A 277 -18.02 -8.69 -3.05
C ALA A 277 -18.41 -7.28 -3.55
N TYR A 278 -18.09 -6.22 -2.79
CA TYR A 278 -18.27 -4.81 -3.18
C TYR A 278 -17.09 -4.22 -3.94
N LEU A 279 -15.91 -4.83 -3.84
CA LEU A 279 -14.79 -4.55 -4.73
C LEU A 279 -14.92 -5.50 -5.94
N ALA A 280 -16.09 -5.47 -6.61
CA ALA A 280 -16.14 -5.95 -7.97
C ALA A 280 -14.92 -5.30 -8.65
N GLN A 281 -13.97 -6.12 -9.11
CA GLN A 281 -12.89 -5.62 -9.95
C GLN A 281 -13.56 -4.68 -10.94
N PRO A 282 -13.04 -3.46 -11.16
CA PRO A 282 -13.51 -2.71 -12.31
C PRO A 282 -13.41 -3.73 -13.44
N ASP A 283 -14.58 -4.12 -13.98
CA ASP A 283 -14.68 -5.06 -15.09
C ASP A 283 -13.47 -4.80 -15.96
N VAL A 284 -12.69 -5.83 -16.31
CA VAL A 284 -11.60 -5.65 -17.28
C VAL A 284 -12.28 -5.15 -18.53
N LYS A 285 -12.42 -3.82 -18.60
CA LYS A 285 -13.13 -3.13 -19.65
C LYS A 285 -12.28 -3.28 -20.90
N THR A 286 -12.58 -4.29 -21.68
CA THR A 286 -11.95 -4.44 -22.98
C THR A 286 -12.42 -3.27 -23.84
N VAL A 287 -11.51 -2.39 -24.22
CA VAL A 287 -11.82 -1.33 -25.18
C VAL A 287 -11.89 -1.95 -26.56
N TYR A 288 -13.08 -1.97 -27.15
CA TYR A 288 -13.31 -2.47 -28.48
C TYR A 288 -13.46 -1.30 -29.48
N ARG A 289 -12.73 -1.33 -30.58
CA ARG A 289 -12.89 -0.36 -31.65
C ARG A 289 -13.86 -0.89 -32.69
N VAL A 290 -14.99 -0.21 -32.87
CA VAL A 290 -16.06 -0.59 -33.82
C VAL A 290 -15.50 -0.66 -35.25
N LYS A 291 -15.76 -1.78 -35.92
CA LYS A 291 -15.36 -2.04 -37.31
C LYS A 291 -16.57 -1.91 -38.23
N THR A 292 -16.31 -1.79 -39.54
CA THR A 292 -17.37 -1.79 -40.55
C THR A 292 -18.20 -3.09 -40.47
N GLY A 293 -19.52 -2.96 -40.41
CA GLY A 293 -20.45 -4.09 -40.27
C GLY A 293 -20.73 -4.53 -38.85
N ASP A 294 -20.10 -3.93 -37.81
CA ASP A 294 -20.40 -4.24 -36.44
C ASP A 294 -21.76 -3.67 -36.00
N THR A 295 -22.43 -4.45 -35.16
CA THR A 295 -23.61 -4.04 -34.38
C THR A 295 -23.35 -4.27 -32.89
N LEU A 296 -24.06 -3.56 -32.02
CA LEU A 296 -23.94 -3.79 -30.57
C LEU A 296 -24.19 -5.27 -30.21
N SER A 297 -25.12 -5.93 -30.88
CA SER A 297 -25.42 -7.35 -30.67
C SER A 297 -24.27 -8.25 -31.10
N SER A 298 -23.63 -7.96 -32.27
CA SER A 298 -22.50 -8.75 -32.74
C SER A 298 -21.25 -8.56 -31.84
N ILE A 299 -21.03 -7.32 -31.39
CA ILE A 299 -19.93 -7.00 -30.48
C ILE A 299 -20.14 -7.67 -29.11
N ALA A 300 -21.36 -7.59 -28.56
CA ALA A 300 -21.72 -8.24 -27.31
C ALA A 300 -21.46 -9.75 -27.36
N ARG A 301 -21.92 -10.42 -28.41
CA ARG A 301 -21.74 -11.86 -28.59
C ARG A 301 -20.26 -12.24 -28.75
N LYS A 302 -19.48 -11.50 -29.56
CA LYS A 302 -18.05 -11.74 -29.76
C LYS A 302 -17.22 -11.60 -28.48
N ASN A 303 -17.65 -10.74 -27.57
CA ASN A 303 -16.93 -10.42 -26.35
C ASN A 303 -17.52 -11.01 -25.06
N ASN A 304 -18.43 -11.97 -25.21
CA ASN A 304 -19.13 -12.60 -24.06
C ASN A 304 -19.76 -11.58 -23.10
N SER A 305 -20.46 -10.58 -23.69
CA SER A 305 -21.13 -9.49 -22.98
C SER A 305 -22.62 -9.40 -23.37
N SER A 306 -23.34 -8.41 -22.85
CA SER A 306 -24.70 -8.11 -23.26
C SER A 306 -24.80 -6.68 -23.84
N VAL A 307 -25.75 -6.46 -24.74
CA VAL A 307 -26.02 -5.13 -25.30
C VAL A 307 -26.32 -4.14 -24.18
N GLN A 308 -27.12 -4.55 -23.18
CA GLN A 308 -27.47 -3.70 -22.06
C GLN A 308 -26.25 -3.30 -21.22
N ALA A 309 -25.32 -4.24 -20.94
CA ALA A 309 -24.09 -3.96 -20.23
C ALA A 309 -23.19 -2.99 -21.00
N ILE A 310 -23.09 -3.15 -22.33
CA ILE A 310 -22.32 -2.24 -23.19
C ILE A 310 -22.94 -0.82 -23.15
N LEU A 311 -24.27 -0.70 -23.24
CA LEU A 311 -24.94 0.60 -23.17
C LEU A 311 -24.72 1.30 -21.82
N GLN A 312 -24.82 0.55 -20.74
CA GLN A 312 -24.58 1.08 -19.37
C GLN A 312 -23.13 1.52 -19.15
N ALA A 313 -22.17 0.81 -19.75
CA ALA A 313 -20.74 1.14 -19.62
C ALA A 313 -20.30 2.33 -20.51
N ASN A 314 -21.14 2.81 -21.43
CA ASN A 314 -20.81 3.85 -22.40
C ASN A 314 -21.90 4.95 -22.50
N PRO A 315 -22.25 5.66 -21.43
CA PRO A 315 -23.18 6.79 -21.53
C PRO A 315 -22.50 8.01 -22.22
N PRO A 316 -23.17 8.75 -23.12
CA PRO A 316 -24.54 8.65 -23.61
C PRO A 316 -24.63 7.96 -24.99
N LEU A 317 -24.62 6.61 -25.04
CA LEU A 317 -24.84 5.91 -26.30
C LEU A 317 -26.35 5.77 -26.55
N PRO A 318 -26.89 6.35 -27.64
CA PRO A 318 -28.23 6.01 -28.07
C PRO A 318 -28.25 4.55 -28.55
N SER A 319 -29.29 3.81 -28.16
CA SER A 319 -29.45 2.36 -28.34
C SER A 319 -29.32 1.84 -29.79
N SER A 320 -29.15 2.70 -30.79
CA SER A 320 -29.23 2.32 -32.21
C SER A 320 -28.10 2.78 -33.10
N ARG A 321 -27.12 3.56 -32.64
CA ARG A 321 -26.09 4.11 -33.56
C ARG A 321 -24.69 4.10 -32.98
N ILE A 322 -23.91 3.10 -33.36
CA ILE A 322 -22.44 3.08 -33.19
C ILE A 322 -21.76 3.50 -34.48
N LYS A 323 -20.65 4.20 -34.39
CA LYS A 323 -19.88 4.66 -35.55
C LYS A 323 -18.62 3.82 -35.75
N VAL A 324 -18.23 3.53 -36.99
CA VAL A 324 -16.96 2.87 -37.28
C VAL A 324 -15.81 3.71 -36.74
N GLY A 325 -14.87 3.03 -36.03
CA GLY A 325 -13.75 3.67 -35.33
C GLY A 325 -14.07 4.12 -33.92
N GLN A 326 -15.32 4.12 -33.49
CA GLN A 326 -15.72 4.44 -32.12
C GLN A 326 -15.15 3.42 -31.14
N GLN A 327 -14.64 3.88 -29.99
CA GLN A 327 -14.20 3.03 -28.90
C GLN A 327 -15.36 2.76 -27.95
N LEU A 328 -15.61 1.50 -27.70
CA LEU A 328 -16.62 1.02 -26.75
C LEU A 328 -15.97 0.28 -25.60
N ILE A 329 -16.40 0.57 -24.40
CA ILE A 329 -16.08 -0.19 -23.21
C ILE A 329 -16.98 -1.43 -23.19
N ILE A 330 -16.38 -2.62 -23.21
CA ILE A 330 -17.09 -3.89 -23.21
C ILE A 330 -16.88 -4.55 -21.84
N PRO A 331 -17.90 -4.56 -20.95
CA PRO A 331 -17.85 -5.34 -19.71
C PRO A 331 -17.94 -6.84 -20.07
N LYS A 332 -17.12 -7.66 -19.45
CA LYS A 332 -17.31 -9.12 -19.51
C LYS A 332 -18.55 -9.51 -18.69
N LYS A 333 -19.31 -10.47 -19.19
CA LYS A 333 -20.39 -11.08 -18.42
C LYS A 333 -19.79 -11.78 -17.18
N PRO A 334 -20.33 -11.55 -15.97
CA PRO A 334 -19.85 -12.22 -14.77
C PRO A 334 -19.97 -13.74 -14.87
#